data_fd9896bb1cc200def4385b5b8f3c8405
#
_entry.id   fd9896bb1cc200def4385b5b8f3c8405
#
_cell.length_a   1.000
_cell.length_b   1.000
_cell.length_c   1.000
_cell.angle_alpha   90.00
_cell.angle_beta   90.00
_cell.angle_gamma   90.00
#
_symmetry.space_group_name_H-M   'P 1'
#
loop_
_entity.id
_entity.type
_entity.pdbx_description
1 polymer ?
#
loop_
_entity_poly.entity_id
_entity_poly.type
_entity_poly.pdbx_seq_one_letter_code
_entity_poly.pdbx_strand_id
1 'polypeptide(L)'
;DLSTGVAGADLLHVIDDPTGTPINKKVSVTNFINNLPSFIGFSNSVENITDGIQAAVGITTALTLLASSGSNTATTLADGTVVGQIKIIVHDVDGGNSILAVTDALGFADLDFVDDGDTAMLMWTGTTGWAILSQQSVGTDTGLIDIAN
;
A
#
# COMPACT_ATOMS: atom_id res chain seq x y z
N ASP A 1 18.10 21.14 -23.69
CA ASP A 1 17.01 20.38 -24.33
C ASP A 1 17.20 18.90 -24.02
N LEU A 2 16.29 18.30 -23.28
CA LEU A 2 16.29 16.88 -22.92
C LEU A 2 15.58 16.06 -24.03
N SER A 3 16.04 16.21 -25.25
CA SER A 3 15.43 15.56 -26.43
C SER A 3 15.53 14.03 -26.43
N THR A 4 16.41 13.47 -25.61
CA THR A 4 16.62 12.02 -25.47
C THR A 4 15.97 11.39 -24.25
N GLY A 5 15.21 12.18 -23.48
CA GLY A 5 14.61 11.75 -22.22
C GLY A 5 15.54 11.96 -21.02
N VAL A 6 15.07 11.52 -19.85
CA VAL A 6 15.77 11.66 -18.57
C VAL A 6 16.27 10.28 -18.12
N ALA A 7 17.57 10.16 -17.91
CA ALA A 7 18.19 8.94 -17.38
C ALA A 7 18.30 8.99 -15.85
N GLY A 8 18.34 7.82 -15.21
CA GLY A 8 18.44 7.72 -13.74
C GLY A 8 19.72 8.36 -13.16
N ALA A 9 20.79 8.46 -13.96
CA ALA A 9 22.04 9.10 -13.57
C ALA A 9 22.04 10.62 -13.76
N ASP A 10 21.06 11.19 -14.45
CA ASP A 10 20.92 12.63 -14.60
C ASP A 10 20.75 13.32 -13.25
N LEU A 11 21.26 14.54 -13.15
CA LEU A 11 21.27 15.26 -11.89
C LEU A 11 20.26 16.42 -11.90
N LEU A 12 19.39 16.43 -10.91
CA LEU A 12 18.52 17.55 -10.59
C LEU A 12 19.22 18.49 -9.61
N HIS A 13 19.13 19.80 -9.87
CA HIS A 13 19.58 20.81 -8.93
C HIS A 13 18.51 21.08 -7.88
N VAL A 14 18.86 20.97 -6.61
CA VAL A 14 17.97 21.22 -5.48
C VAL A 14 18.61 22.21 -4.50
N ILE A 15 17.77 22.97 -3.79
CA ILE A 15 18.17 23.80 -2.66
C ILE A 15 17.82 23.04 -1.40
N ASP A 16 18.85 22.70 -0.63
CA ASP A 16 18.69 22.07 0.67
C ASP A 16 18.58 23.16 1.76
N ASP A 17 17.73 22.90 2.76
CA ASP A 17 17.45 23.85 3.84
C ASP A 17 17.02 25.26 3.36
N PRO A 18 15.93 25.39 2.61
CA PRO A 18 15.52 26.68 2.02
C PRO A 18 15.14 27.72 3.07
N THR A 19 14.85 27.33 4.31
CA THR A 19 14.47 28.21 5.42
C THR A 19 15.62 28.54 6.38
N GLY A 20 16.71 27.79 6.32
CA GLY A 20 17.92 28.02 7.12
C GLY A 20 19.04 28.68 6.32
N THR A 21 20.17 27.97 6.16
CA THR A 21 21.26 28.39 5.28
C THR A 21 21.17 27.61 3.97
N PRO A 22 20.60 28.19 2.90
CA PRO A 22 20.39 27.47 1.66
C PRO A 22 21.71 26.98 1.04
N ILE A 23 21.77 25.70 0.74
CA ILE A 23 22.91 25.06 0.10
C ILE A 23 22.45 24.45 -1.23
N ASN A 24 23.18 24.77 -2.31
CA ASN A 24 22.94 24.15 -3.61
C ASN A 24 23.48 22.72 -3.62
N LYS A 25 22.60 21.76 -3.84
CA LYS A 25 22.93 20.34 -3.96
C LYS A 25 22.42 19.77 -5.28
N LYS A 26 22.90 18.60 -5.60
CA LYS A 26 22.41 17.81 -6.73
C LYS A 26 21.90 16.47 -6.22
N VAL A 27 20.78 16.01 -6.76
CA VAL A 27 20.23 14.68 -6.53
C VAL A 27 20.10 13.98 -7.88
N SER A 28 20.46 12.70 -7.95
CA SER A 28 20.21 11.93 -9.17
C SER A 28 18.70 11.67 -9.32
N VAL A 29 18.24 11.53 -10.55
CA VAL A 29 16.86 11.19 -10.85
C VAL A 29 16.46 9.88 -10.15
N THR A 30 17.34 8.86 -10.15
CA THR A 30 17.12 7.62 -9.41
C THR A 30 16.87 7.87 -7.92
N ASN A 31 17.73 8.68 -7.26
CA ASN A 31 17.54 8.96 -5.83
C ASN A 31 16.28 9.79 -5.57
N PHE A 32 15.93 10.70 -6.46
CA PHE A 32 14.71 11.47 -6.35
C PHE A 32 13.49 10.57 -6.42
N ILE A 33 13.40 9.70 -7.43
CA ILE A 33 12.29 8.76 -7.62
C ILE A 33 12.19 7.77 -6.45
N ASN A 34 13.33 7.23 -5.97
CA ASN A 34 13.34 6.26 -4.87
C ASN A 34 12.91 6.85 -3.51
N ASN A 35 12.90 8.17 -3.39
CA ASN A 35 12.46 8.86 -2.18
C ASN A 35 11.09 9.55 -2.34
N LEU A 36 10.35 9.26 -3.40
CA LEU A 36 8.97 9.71 -3.52
C LEU A 36 8.09 9.03 -2.47
N PRO A 37 7.00 9.68 -2.04
CA PRO A 37 6.07 9.08 -1.10
C PRO A 37 5.55 7.71 -1.56
N SER A 38 5.41 6.79 -0.63
CA SER A 38 5.07 5.38 -0.89
C SER A 38 3.70 5.16 -1.53
N PHE A 39 2.81 6.12 -1.45
CA PHE A 39 1.46 6.01 -2.05
C PHE A 39 1.46 5.93 -3.59
N ILE A 40 2.57 6.24 -4.25
CA ILE A 40 2.73 6.03 -5.70
C ILE A 40 3.41 4.71 -6.04
N GLY A 41 3.72 3.88 -5.06
CA GLY A 41 4.29 2.56 -5.28
C GLY A 41 5.78 2.53 -5.64
N PHE A 42 6.48 3.66 -5.52
CA PHE A 42 7.93 3.76 -5.82
C PHE A 42 8.82 3.64 -4.57
N SER A 43 8.23 3.56 -3.39
CA SER A 43 8.98 3.30 -2.16
C SER A 43 9.27 1.81 -2.04
N ASN A 44 10.47 1.49 -1.58
CA ASN A 44 10.87 0.15 -1.20
C ASN A 44 10.54 -0.19 0.26
N SER A 45 9.81 0.67 0.97
CA SER A 45 9.36 0.37 2.33
C SER A 45 8.13 -0.52 2.31
N VAL A 46 8.22 -1.61 3.08
CA VAL A 46 7.15 -2.55 3.35
C VAL A 46 6.79 -2.44 4.82
N GLU A 47 5.51 -2.38 5.10
CA GLU A 47 5.00 -2.48 6.46
C GLU A 47 4.68 -3.95 6.75
N ASN A 48 5.11 -4.42 7.92
CA ASN A 48 4.77 -5.76 8.38
C ASN A 48 3.90 -5.63 9.64
N ILE A 49 2.73 -6.24 9.62
CA ILE A 49 1.83 -6.34 10.77
C ILE A 49 1.73 -7.80 11.15
N THR A 50 2.19 -8.09 12.36
CA THR A 50 2.17 -9.44 12.93
C THR A 50 1.15 -9.56 14.05
N ASP A 51 0.79 -10.79 14.39
CA ASP A 51 -0.20 -11.17 15.37
C ASP A 51 -0.26 -10.42 16.67
N GLY A 52 -1.49 -10.45 17.24
CA GLY A 52 -1.78 -10.08 18.63
C GLY A 52 -1.80 -8.58 18.90
N ILE A 53 -1.52 -7.76 17.90
CA ILE A 53 -1.60 -6.32 17.99
C ILE A 53 -2.67 -5.87 17.01
N GLN A 54 -3.74 -5.28 17.49
CA GLN A 54 -4.67 -4.49 16.66
C GLN A 54 -3.90 -3.26 16.15
N ALA A 55 -3.04 -3.47 15.19
CA ALA A 55 -2.25 -2.39 14.63
C ALA A 55 -3.03 -1.75 13.48
N ALA A 56 -3.06 -0.43 13.46
CA ALA A 56 -3.56 0.29 12.30
C ALA A 56 -2.59 0.09 11.12
N VAL A 57 -3.12 -0.25 9.96
CA VAL A 57 -2.37 -0.27 8.71
C VAL A 57 -1.98 1.16 8.36
N GLY A 58 -0.68 1.39 8.17
CA GLY A 58 -0.14 2.70 7.84
C GLY A 58 -0.57 3.15 6.46
N ILE A 59 -1.00 4.39 6.34
CA ILE A 59 -1.39 4.99 5.06
C ILE A 59 -0.20 5.58 4.28
N THR A 60 0.98 5.63 4.89
CA THR A 60 2.20 6.20 4.27
C THR A 60 3.03 5.18 3.50
N THR A 61 2.74 3.89 3.66
CA THR A 61 3.36 2.80 2.90
C THR A 61 2.39 2.26 1.86
N ALA A 62 2.86 1.95 0.67
CA ALA A 62 2.01 1.39 -0.38
C ALA A 62 1.71 -0.09 -0.14
N LEU A 63 2.65 -0.85 0.44
CA LEU A 63 2.54 -2.29 0.67
C LEU A 63 2.53 -2.60 2.16
N THR A 64 1.55 -3.41 2.58
CA THR A 64 1.49 -4.02 3.92
C THR A 64 1.40 -5.53 3.79
N LEU A 65 2.22 -6.22 4.55
CA LEU A 65 2.16 -7.67 4.74
C LEU A 65 1.48 -7.95 6.09
N LEU A 66 0.44 -8.76 6.05
CA LEU A 66 -0.25 -9.26 7.25
C LEU A 66 0.26 -10.68 7.54
N ALA A 67 0.61 -10.93 8.78
CA ALA A 67 0.97 -12.25 9.25
C ALA A 67 0.13 -12.62 10.47
N SER A 68 -0.48 -13.79 10.46
CA SER A 68 -1.25 -14.33 11.59
C SER A 68 -0.63 -15.62 12.10
N SER A 69 -0.69 -15.90 13.41
CA SER A 69 -0.14 -17.09 14.04
C SER A 69 -1.15 -17.90 14.87
N GLY A 70 -2.37 -18.02 14.35
CA GLY A 70 -3.41 -18.87 14.96
C GLY A 70 -4.59 -18.12 15.58
N SER A 71 -4.67 -16.82 15.41
CA SER A 71 -5.79 -15.97 15.83
C SER A 71 -6.15 -14.98 14.74
N ASN A 72 -7.42 -14.64 14.62
CA ASN A 72 -7.83 -13.57 13.73
C ASN A 72 -7.16 -12.25 14.12
N THR A 73 -6.36 -11.70 13.25
CA THR A 73 -5.77 -10.38 13.45
C THR A 73 -6.75 -9.33 12.93
N ALA A 74 -7.37 -8.59 13.84
CA ALA A 74 -8.18 -7.43 13.45
C ALA A 74 -7.29 -6.21 13.29
N THR A 75 -7.26 -5.66 12.10
CA THR A 75 -6.53 -4.43 11.78
C THR A 75 -7.47 -3.35 11.28
N THR A 76 -7.01 -2.12 11.22
CA THR A 76 -7.81 -1.01 10.70
C THR A 76 -7.04 -0.25 9.63
N LEU A 77 -7.72 0.24 8.61
CA LEU A 77 -7.19 1.15 7.61
C LEU A 77 -7.93 2.48 7.72
N ALA A 78 -7.21 3.53 8.05
CA ALA A 78 -7.75 4.89 8.10
C ALA A 78 -7.94 5.47 6.69
N ASP A 79 -8.59 6.62 6.61
CA ASP A 79 -8.78 7.37 5.38
C ASP A 79 -7.44 7.70 4.70
N GLY A 80 -7.45 7.68 3.39
CA GLY A 80 -6.31 8.15 2.60
C GLY A 80 -6.18 9.67 2.66
N THR A 81 -5.00 10.16 2.34
CA THR A 81 -4.69 11.60 2.38
C THR A 81 -4.71 12.26 1.01
N VAL A 82 -4.56 11.50 -0.05
CA VAL A 82 -4.47 12.01 -1.43
C VAL A 82 -5.33 11.15 -2.35
N VAL A 83 -6.19 11.76 -3.14
CA VAL A 83 -6.98 11.07 -4.16
C VAL A 83 -6.05 10.33 -5.13
N GLY A 84 -6.37 9.07 -5.40
CA GLY A 84 -5.52 8.19 -6.20
C GLY A 84 -4.43 7.46 -5.41
N GLN A 85 -4.36 7.64 -4.09
CA GLN A 85 -3.47 6.87 -3.23
C GLN A 85 -3.79 5.38 -3.32
N ILE A 86 -2.75 4.57 -3.55
CA ILE A 86 -2.88 3.12 -3.66
C ILE A 86 -2.40 2.46 -2.36
N LYS A 87 -3.15 1.45 -1.93
CA LYS A 87 -2.77 0.57 -0.83
C LYS A 87 -2.87 -0.87 -1.30
N ILE A 88 -1.79 -1.62 -1.14
CA ILE A 88 -1.71 -3.05 -1.45
C ILE A 88 -1.54 -3.78 -0.13
N ILE A 89 -2.33 -4.81 0.08
CA ILE A 89 -2.30 -5.65 1.28
C ILE A 89 -2.17 -7.09 0.84
N VAL A 90 -1.28 -7.79 1.49
CA VAL A 90 -0.99 -9.21 1.23
C VAL A 90 -1.04 -9.97 2.55
N HIS A 91 -1.72 -11.08 2.60
CA HIS A 91 -1.63 -12.03 3.69
C HIS A 91 -0.41 -12.92 3.45
N ASP A 92 0.66 -12.64 4.16
CA ASP A 92 1.99 -13.24 3.93
C ASP A 92 2.19 -14.52 4.73
N VAL A 93 1.54 -14.62 5.89
CA VAL A 93 1.61 -15.81 6.75
C VAL A 93 0.22 -16.10 7.31
N ASP A 94 -0.33 -17.26 6.99
CA ASP A 94 -1.60 -17.74 7.52
C ASP A 94 -1.40 -18.72 8.70
N GLY A 95 -1.66 -18.26 9.91
CA GLY A 95 -1.91 -19.08 11.08
C GLY A 95 -3.35 -18.90 11.59
N GLY A 96 -4.16 -18.13 10.88
CA GLY A 96 -5.55 -17.78 11.12
C GLY A 96 -5.93 -16.53 10.35
N ASN A 97 -7.20 -16.29 10.15
CA ASN A 97 -7.70 -15.21 9.31
C ASN A 97 -7.24 -13.82 9.80
N SER A 98 -6.93 -12.94 8.86
CA SER A 98 -6.72 -11.52 9.12
C SER A 98 -7.91 -10.72 8.63
N ILE A 99 -8.47 -9.85 9.48
CA ILE A 99 -9.60 -8.99 9.15
C ILE A 99 -9.11 -7.54 9.11
N LEU A 100 -9.38 -6.86 8.01
CA LEU A 100 -9.09 -5.44 7.87
C LEU A 100 -10.38 -4.63 7.85
N ALA A 101 -10.63 -3.90 8.94
CA ALA A 101 -11.71 -2.92 9.01
C ALA A 101 -11.29 -1.63 8.29
N VAL A 102 -12.00 -1.27 7.25
CA VAL A 102 -11.67 -0.11 6.41
C VAL A 102 -12.58 1.06 6.78
N THR A 103 -11.98 2.17 7.24
CA THR A 103 -12.72 3.41 7.45
C THR A 103 -13.14 3.96 6.09
N ASP A 104 -14.37 4.43 5.98
CA ASP A 104 -14.94 4.93 4.72
C ASP A 104 -14.69 3.98 3.52
N ALA A 105 -15.23 2.78 3.61
CA ALA A 105 -15.19 1.79 2.53
C ALA A 105 -16.30 2.06 1.49
N LEU A 106 -15.93 2.17 0.22
CA LEU A 106 -16.87 2.41 -0.87
C LEU A 106 -17.49 1.10 -1.37
N GLY A 107 -18.66 0.76 -0.83
CA GLY A 107 -19.47 -0.37 -1.28
C GLY A 107 -19.06 -1.73 -0.71
N PHE A 108 -18.21 -1.77 0.29
CA PHE A 108 -17.86 -2.97 1.04
C PHE A 108 -17.74 -2.62 2.54
N ALA A 109 -17.55 -3.62 3.40
CA ALA A 109 -17.32 -3.42 4.84
C ALA A 109 -15.86 -3.76 5.16
N ASP A 110 -15.65 -4.92 5.79
CA ASP A 110 -14.31 -5.40 6.11
C ASP A 110 -13.76 -6.26 4.98
N LEU A 111 -12.45 -6.42 4.94
CA LEU A 111 -11.76 -7.35 4.06
C LEU A 111 -11.22 -8.51 4.90
N ASP A 112 -11.61 -9.72 4.53
CA ASP A 112 -11.12 -10.94 5.16
C ASP A 112 -10.03 -11.56 4.29
N PHE A 113 -8.91 -11.86 4.91
CA PHE A 113 -7.78 -12.58 4.35
C PHE A 113 -7.69 -13.92 5.08
N VAL A 114 -7.91 -15.00 4.37
CA VAL A 114 -8.12 -16.34 4.95
C VAL A 114 -6.93 -17.24 4.73
N ASP A 115 -6.26 -17.11 3.61
CA ASP A 115 -5.16 -17.99 3.20
C ASP A 115 -3.90 -17.18 2.84
N ASP A 116 -2.75 -17.85 2.88
CA ASP A 116 -1.49 -17.31 2.38
C ASP A 116 -1.64 -16.86 0.92
N GLY A 117 -1.22 -15.64 0.64
CA GLY A 117 -1.29 -15.06 -0.70
C GLY A 117 -2.60 -14.34 -1.01
N ASP A 118 -3.57 -14.31 -0.10
CA ASP A 118 -4.73 -13.44 -0.24
C ASP A 118 -4.28 -11.98 -0.37
N THR A 119 -4.86 -11.26 -1.31
CA THR A 119 -4.45 -9.89 -1.61
C THR A 119 -5.63 -8.96 -1.83
N ALA A 120 -5.43 -7.69 -1.49
CA ALA A 120 -6.33 -6.62 -1.89
C ALA A 120 -5.53 -5.40 -2.37
N MET A 121 -5.98 -4.80 -3.46
CA MET A 121 -5.51 -3.50 -3.93
C MET A 121 -6.63 -2.50 -3.83
N LEU A 122 -6.41 -1.44 -3.09
CA LEU A 122 -7.38 -0.38 -2.82
C LEU A 122 -6.88 0.94 -3.39
N MET A 123 -7.81 1.82 -3.77
CA MET A 123 -7.53 3.20 -4.15
C MET A 123 -8.39 4.16 -3.34
N TRP A 124 -7.78 5.17 -2.75
CA TRP A 124 -8.49 6.26 -2.10
C TRP A 124 -9.14 7.19 -3.13
N THR A 125 -10.45 7.33 -3.04
CA THR A 125 -11.24 8.16 -3.97
C THR A 125 -11.58 9.55 -3.42
N GLY A 126 -11.12 9.86 -2.22
CA GLY A 126 -11.43 11.10 -1.51
C GLY A 126 -12.61 10.92 -0.55
N THR A 127 -13.53 11.86 -0.56
CA THR A 127 -14.66 11.90 0.40
C THR A 127 -15.62 10.69 0.31
N THR A 128 -15.48 9.85 -0.70
CA THR A 128 -16.32 8.65 -0.88
C THR A 128 -15.68 7.38 -0.36
N GLY A 129 -14.40 7.42 0.02
CA GLY A 129 -13.72 6.32 0.68
C GLY A 129 -12.78 5.50 -0.21
N TRP A 130 -12.35 4.37 0.33
CA TRP A 130 -11.52 3.39 -0.37
C TRP A 130 -12.34 2.54 -1.32
N ALA A 131 -11.94 2.45 -2.57
CA ALA A 131 -12.49 1.57 -3.57
C ALA A 131 -11.59 0.35 -3.77
N ILE A 132 -12.16 -0.84 -3.91
CA ILE A 132 -11.42 -2.05 -4.30
C ILE A 132 -11.12 -1.97 -5.78
N LEU A 133 -9.83 -2.01 -6.15
CA LEU A 133 -9.38 -2.17 -7.53
C LEU A 133 -9.23 -3.64 -7.90
N SER A 134 -8.76 -4.45 -6.96
CA SER A 134 -8.61 -5.89 -7.12
C SER A 134 -8.63 -6.55 -5.75
N GLN A 135 -9.21 -7.72 -5.67
CA GLN A 135 -9.13 -8.60 -4.52
C GLN A 135 -8.97 -10.04 -5.03
N GLN A 136 -8.07 -10.78 -4.44
CA GLN A 136 -7.85 -12.19 -4.75
C GLN A 136 -7.78 -12.97 -3.44
N SER A 137 -8.57 -14.03 -3.37
CA SER A 137 -8.45 -15.08 -2.36
C SER A 137 -7.80 -16.30 -3.03
N VAL A 138 -6.75 -16.82 -2.40
CA VAL A 138 -5.94 -17.94 -2.95
C VAL A 138 -6.36 -19.27 -2.33
N GLY A 139 -7.36 -19.28 -1.46
CA GLY A 139 -7.80 -20.40 -0.66
C GLY A 139 -7.88 -21.74 -1.38
N THR A 140 -7.86 -22.83 -0.62
CA THR A 140 -8.03 -24.22 -1.07
C THR A 140 -9.35 -24.49 -1.80
N ASP A 141 -10.19 -23.50 -1.87
CA ASP A 141 -11.36 -23.53 -2.73
C ASP A 141 -10.86 -23.41 -4.17
N THR A 142 -10.77 -24.57 -4.81
CA THR A 142 -10.37 -24.74 -6.21
C THR A 142 -10.99 -23.65 -7.06
N GLY A 143 -10.20 -22.64 -7.43
CA GLY A 143 -10.54 -21.42 -8.15
C GLY A 143 -11.40 -21.56 -9.41
N LEU A 144 -12.54 -22.15 -9.25
CA LEU A 144 -13.66 -22.12 -10.15
C LEU A 144 -14.55 -20.96 -9.69
N ILE A 145 -14.47 -19.87 -10.44
CA ILE A 145 -15.58 -18.92 -10.45
C ILE A 145 -16.81 -19.75 -10.72
N ASP A 146 -17.59 -20.04 -9.68
CA ASP A 146 -18.91 -20.63 -9.84
C ASP A 146 -19.79 -19.57 -10.51
N ILE A 147 -19.78 -19.58 -11.84
CA ILE A 147 -20.76 -18.84 -12.61
C ILE A 147 -22.06 -19.65 -12.47
N ALA A 148 -22.75 -19.42 -11.35
CA ALA A 148 -24.09 -19.93 -11.16
C ALA A 148 -24.98 -19.38 -12.28
N ASN A 149 -25.43 -20.27 -13.14
CA ASN A 149 -26.51 -20.03 -14.11
C ASN A 149 -27.80 -19.63 -13.40
#